data_c393f5010c04bccc90444776a7694263
#
_entry.id   c393f5010c04bccc90444776a7694263
#
_cell.length_a   1.000
_cell.length_b   1.000
_cell.length_c   1.000
_cell.angle_alpha   90.00
_cell.angle_beta   90.00
_cell.angle_gamma   90.00
#
_symmetry.space_group_name_H-M   'P 1'
#
loop_
_entity.id
_entity.type
_entity.pdbx_description
1 polymer ?
#
loop_
_entity_poly.entity_id
_entity_poly.type
_entity_poly.pdbx_seq_one_letter_code
_entity_poly.pdbx_strand_id
1 'polypeptide(L)'
;MLEPIPSKQPKHPARRLTSVLLVSCLAAPVLLSAVPGCGGEPDSSQVGAAASGSSTSTGASTGVAGTPIFVPIGEAGTGNGTGGTGSGTGNGNAGNGPYMLPPDYTKGTMGGFKLGPPVDVGATGGAGAAGASTSGCGTTILGVVRDFKGLNEPGGHPDFEAYSGRDASEGIVKDVLGDDQKPVYSGTGAIVDPKNGQQTTTKMAFDQWYRATADINKAYVVYFYFQPNAGVLTFQSSAFFPLDEKGWGNTCTEDGATCKKQSHNYGFTTEVHTQFNYKGGETFSFTGDDDLWVFINHKLAIDLGGLHPQTSKKIFLDTDAAKLGIKVGQTYDLDLFHAERHTDASNFRVDTNLAFTNCGTIIEEPPVK
;
A
#
# COMPACT_ATOMS: atom_id res chain seq x y z
N MET A 1 -53.09 30.43 -36.11
CA MET A 1 -53.13 28.99 -36.41
C MET A 1 -51.91 28.70 -37.28
N LEU A 2 -50.91 28.12 -36.69
CA LEU A 2 -49.72 27.63 -37.36
C LEU A 2 -49.52 26.20 -36.91
N GLU A 3 -49.55 25.26 -37.84
CA GLU A 3 -49.39 23.83 -37.63
C GLU A 3 -47.93 23.46 -37.33
N PRO A 4 -47.64 22.46 -36.54
CA PRO A 4 -46.26 22.04 -36.24
C PRO A 4 -45.73 21.07 -37.32
N ILE A 5 -44.48 21.29 -37.70
CA ILE A 5 -43.71 20.48 -38.66
C ILE A 5 -43.24 19.17 -37.97
N PRO A 6 -43.38 18.00 -38.60
CA PRO A 6 -42.89 16.75 -38.04
C PRO A 6 -41.38 16.58 -38.22
N SER A 7 -40.71 16.26 -37.14
CA SER A 7 -39.27 15.94 -37.10
C SER A 7 -39.03 14.53 -37.66
N LYS A 8 -38.15 14.41 -38.66
CA LYS A 8 -37.66 13.14 -39.19
C LYS A 8 -36.51 12.62 -38.27
N GLN A 9 -36.69 11.45 -37.71
CA GLN A 9 -35.58 10.68 -37.08
C GLN A 9 -34.76 9.94 -38.15
N PRO A 10 -33.44 9.87 -38.00
CA PRO A 10 -32.61 9.06 -38.88
C PRO A 10 -32.66 7.58 -38.47
N LYS A 11 -32.90 6.70 -39.46
CA LYS A 11 -32.87 5.25 -39.32
C LYS A 11 -31.42 4.77 -39.29
N HIS A 12 -31.03 4.07 -38.24
CA HIS A 12 -29.77 3.32 -38.16
C HIS A 12 -29.86 2.01 -38.95
N PRO A 13 -28.84 1.66 -39.76
CA PRO A 13 -28.81 0.38 -40.43
C PRO A 13 -28.35 -0.75 -39.48
N ALA A 14 -29.12 -1.82 -39.44
CA ALA A 14 -28.78 -3.07 -38.72
C ALA A 14 -27.51 -3.72 -39.31
N ARG A 15 -26.51 -3.94 -38.51
CA ARG A 15 -25.34 -4.78 -38.84
C ARG A 15 -25.72 -6.24 -38.66
N ARG A 16 -25.62 -7.00 -39.75
CA ARG A 16 -25.73 -8.45 -39.77
C ARG A 16 -24.48 -9.06 -39.12
N LEU A 17 -24.70 -9.90 -38.10
CA LEU A 17 -23.69 -10.85 -37.63
C LEU A 17 -23.49 -11.94 -38.68
N THR A 18 -22.29 -12.12 -39.14
CA THR A 18 -21.88 -13.29 -39.94
C THR A 18 -21.05 -14.18 -39.00
N SER A 19 -21.65 -15.28 -38.63
CA SER A 19 -20.96 -16.37 -37.92
C SER A 19 -20.03 -17.09 -38.91
N VAL A 20 -18.75 -17.16 -38.58
CA VAL A 20 -17.80 -18.08 -39.25
C VAL A 20 -17.40 -19.15 -38.23
N LEU A 21 -17.97 -20.32 -38.43
CA LEU A 21 -17.46 -21.60 -37.87
C LEU A 21 -16.19 -21.96 -38.61
N LEU A 22 -15.10 -22.16 -37.92
CA LEU A 22 -13.97 -22.93 -38.42
C LEU A 22 -13.59 -24.00 -37.41
N VAL A 23 -14.00 -25.19 -37.72
CA VAL A 23 -13.50 -26.45 -37.14
C VAL A 23 -12.23 -26.85 -37.87
N SER A 24 -11.16 -27.06 -37.15
CA SER A 24 -10.03 -27.85 -37.65
C SER A 24 -9.38 -28.58 -36.50
N CYS A 25 -9.71 -29.87 -36.45
CA CYS A 25 -8.90 -30.89 -35.80
C CYS A 25 -7.69 -31.19 -36.67
N LEU A 26 -6.50 -31.23 -36.10
CA LEU A 26 -5.43 -32.09 -36.60
C LEU A 26 -4.51 -32.50 -35.45
N ALA A 27 -4.29 -33.80 -35.40
CA ALA A 27 -3.62 -34.55 -34.37
C ALA A 27 -2.09 -34.43 -34.45
N ALA A 28 -1.46 -34.70 -33.32
CA ALA A 28 -0.02 -34.90 -33.14
C ALA A 28 0.49 -36.20 -33.77
N PRO A 29 1.78 -36.34 -33.92
CA PRO A 29 2.39 -37.52 -33.33
C PRO A 29 3.56 -37.22 -32.38
N VAL A 30 3.56 -38.02 -31.34
CA VAL A 30 4.61 -38.25 -30.37
C VAL A 30 5.82 -38.89 -31.07
N LEU A 31 7.00 -38.37 -30.83
CA LEU A 31 8.25 -39.05 -31.09
C LEU A 31 9.04 -39.18 -29.79
N LEU A 32 9.06 -40.40 -29.29
CA LEU A 32 9.96 -40.91 -28.26
C LEU A 32 11.36 -41.06 -28.87
N SER A 33 12.38 -40.51 -28.26
CA SER A 33 13.76 -40.89 -28.51
C SER A 33 14.44 -41.19 -27.18
N ALA A 34 14.88 -42.43 -27.11
CA ALA A 34 15.55 -43.05 -25.99
C ALA A 34 17.02 -42.61 -25.88
N VAL A 35 17.49 -42.56 -24.66
CA VAL A 35 18.88 -42.39 -24.25
C VAL A 35 19.55 -43.74 -24.16
N PRO A 36 20.86 -43.84 -24.36
CA PRO A 36 21.64 -44.79 -23.56
C PRO A 36 22.64 -44.06 -22.66
N GLY A 37 22.71 -44.56 -21.43
CA GLY A 37 23.63 -44.16 -20.41
C GLY A 37 25.00 -44.84 -20.51
N CYS A 38 25.89 -44.35 -19.69
CA CYS A 38 27.07 -44.94 -19.04
C CYS A 38 27.38 -44.05 -17.87
N GLY A 39 27.42 -44.42 -16.65
CA GLY A 39 28.05 -45.56 -16.00
C GLY A 39 29.43 -45.16 -15.47
N GLY A 40 29.58 -45.07 -14.15
CA GLY A 40 30.89 -44.95 -13.55
C GLY A 40 30.95 -44.20 -12.20
N GLU A 41 30.57 -44.87 -11.14
CA GLU A 41 31.32 -44.82 -9.86
C GLU A 41 32.39 -45.94 -9.94
N PRO A 42 33.45 -45.95 -9.12
CA PRO A 42 33.42 -45.88 -7.66
C PRO A 42 34.70 -45.30 -6.97
N ASP A 43 34.57 -45.22 -5.69
CA ASP A 43 35.42 -45.80 -4.64
C ASP A 43 36.39 -44.88 -3.87
N SER A 44 36.07 -44.81 -2.65
CA SER A 44 36.76 -44.89 -1.33
C SER A 44 38.29 -44.78 -1.26
N SER A 45 38.71 -44.13 -0.22
CA SER A 45 39.64 -44.49 0.87
C SER A 45 40.48 -43.29 1.30
N GLN A 46 40.30 -42.93 2.53
CA GLN A 46 41.01 -43.32 3.74
C GLN A 46 42.29 -42.50 4.10
N VAL A 47 42.24 -41.97 5.30
CA VAL A 47 43.19 -41.88 6.41
C VAL A 47 44.37 -40.92 6.29
N GLY A 48 44.49 -40.13 7.35
CA GLY A 48 45.72 -39.43 7.75
C GLY A 48 45.52 -38.60 9.00
N ALA A 49 45.89 -39.19 10.13
CA ALA A 49 45.80 -38.63 11.48
C ALA A 49 47.10 -37.90 11.90
N ALA A 50 46.97 -37.13 13.00
CA ALA A 50 47.97 -36.68 13.97
C ALA A 50 48.77 -35.41 13.55
N ALA A 51 49.04 -34.42 14.41
CA ALA A 51 49.30 -34.44 15.84
C ALA A 51 49.29 -33.01 16.42
N SER A 52 48.76 -32.90 17.61
CA SER A 52 49.21 -32.17 18.81
C SER A 52 50.09 -30.92 18.70
N GLY A 53 49.60 -29.88 19.35
CA GLY A 53 50.38 -28.75 19.81
C GLY A 53 49.58 -27.93 20.82
N SER A 54 49.77 -28.22 22.10
CA SER A 54 49.22 -27.48 23.22
C SER A 54 49.97 -26.20 23.48
N SER A 55 49.27 -25.10 23.72
CA SER A 55 49.76 -24.05 24.62
C SER A 55 48.58 -23.33 25.26
N THR A 56 48.57 -23.46 26.55
CA THR A 56 47.73 -22.81 27.55
C THR A 56 47.95 -21.30 27.59
N SER A 57 46.88 -20.52 27.58
CA SER A 57 46.83 -19.27 28.34
C SER A 57 45.37 -18.98 28.73
N THR A 58 45.19 -18.91 30.04
CA THR A 58 44.02 -18.55 30.80
C THR A 58 43.57 -17.12 30.54
N GLY A 59 42.28 -16.97 30.34
CA GLY A 59 41.60 -15.66 30.31
C GLY A 59 40.11 -15.84 30.21
N ALA A 60 39.47 -16.06 31.36
CA ALA A 60 37.99 -16.12 31.45
C ALA A 60 37.40 -14.73 31.26
N SER A 61 36.54 -14.58 30.29
CA SER A 61 35.54 -13.52 30.25
C SER A 61 34.26 -14.10 29.68
N THR A 62 33.35 -14.42 30.58
CA THR A 62 31.98 -14.84 30.27
C THR A 62 31.21 -13.63 29.76
N GLY A 63 31.12 -13.47 28.47
CA GLY A 63 30.16 -12.59 27.81
C GLY A 63 28.87 -13.34 27.57
N VAL A 64 27.91 -13.18 28.46
CA VAL A 64 26.54 -13.65 28.27
C VAL A 64 25.90 -12.86 27.14
N ALA A 65 25.45 -13.57 26.11
CA ALA A 65 24.61 -13.00 25.05
C ALA A 65 23.37 -12.37 25.68
N GLY A 66 23.28 -11.04 25.61
CA GLY A 66 22.13 -10.30 26.13
C GLY A 66 20.89 -10.58 25.29
N THR A 67 19.97 -11.30 25.85
CA THR A 67 18.56 -11.29 25.44
C THR A 67 18.03 -9.86 25.56
N PRO A 68 17.27 -9.34 24.58
CA PRO A 68 16.64 -8.04 24.71
C PRO A 68 15.65 -8.06 25.86
N ILE A 69 15.97 -7.30 26.91
CA ILE A 69 15.07 -7.10 28.05
C ILE A 69 13.94 -6.20 27.58
N PHE A 70 12.75 -6.75 27.46
CA PHE A 70 11.52 -5.96 27.40
C PHE A 70 11.31 -5.32 28.79
N VAL A 71 11.48 -4.02 28.87
CA VAL A 71 11.10 -3.24 30.05
C VAL A 71 9.60 -2.95 29.94
N PRO A 72 8.74 -3.47 30.83
CA PRO A 72 7.35 -3.05 30.88
C PRO A 72 7.29 -1.58 31.31
N ILE A 73 6.57 -0.77 30.55
CA ILE A 73 6.30 0.62 30.91
C ILE A 73 5.39 0.59 32.14
N GLY A 74 5.87 1.21 33.24
CA GLY A 74 5.21 1.24 34.53
C GLY A 74 3.79 1.78 34.48
N GLU A 75 2.94 1.18 35.30
CA GLU A 75 1.59 1.64 35.58
C GLU A 75 1.61 3.10 36.08
N ALA A 76 0.82 3.95 35.42
CA ALA A 76 0.59 5.32 35.85
C ALA A 76 -0.13 5.31 37.20
N GLY A 77 0.50 5.94 38.19
CA GLY A 77 -0.04 6.09 39.53
C GLY A 77 -1.41 6.75 39.52
N THR A 78 -2.32 6.19 40.31
CA THR A 78 -3.63 6.73 40.63
C THR A 78 -3.48 8.03 41.45
N GLY A 79 -3.59 9.17 40.78
CA GLY A 79 -3.79 10.45 41.41
C GLY A 79 -5.28 10.72 41.63
N ASN A 80 -5.71 10.60 42.87
CA ASN A 80 -7.06 10.96 43.34
C ASN A 80 -7.20 12.49 43.42
N GLY A 81 -7.92 13.09 42.47
CA GLY A 81 -8.25 14.52 42.47
C GLY A 81 -9.76 14.71 42.40
N THR A 82 -10.34 15.08 43.51
CA THR A 82 -11.75 15.42 43.72
C THR A 82 -12.15 16.72 43.05
N GLY A 83 -13.28 16.70 42.36
CA GLY A 83 -14.28 17.78 42.39
C GLY A 83 -14.15 18.91 41.39
N GLY A 84 -15.17 19.00 40.55
CA GLY A 84 -15.47 20.17 39.75
C GLY A 84 -16.59 19.89 38.73
N THR A 85 -17.85 19.99 39.19
CA THR A 85 -19.03 20.05 38.31
C THR A 85 -19.06 21.40 37.61
N GLY A 86 -18.72 21.38 36.32
CA GLY A 86 -18.89 22.50 35.41
C GLY A 86 -19.65 22.05 34.18
N SER A 87 -20.96 22.34 34.18
CA SER A 87 -21.81 22.22 32.96
C SER A 87 -21.40 23.34 32.01
N GLY A 88 -20.60 23.02 31.01
CA GLY A 88 -20.24 23.91 29.93
C GLY A 88 -20.59 23.23 28.60
N THR A 89 -21.68 23.69 27.98
CA THR A 89 -21.95 23.44 26.55
C THR A 89 -20.88 24.20 25.76
N GLY A 90 -19.74 23.59 25.61
CA GLY A 90 -18.67 24.08 24.77
C GLY A 90 -18.72 23.35 23.44
N ASN A 91 -19.03 24.08 22.39
CA ASN A 91 -18.80 23.71 21.02
C ASN A 91 -17.29 23.49 20.87
N GLY A 92 -16.84 22.25 21.12
CA GLY A 92 -15.43 21.88 21.08
C GLY A 92 -14.97 21.82 19.64
N ASN A 93 -14.30 22.88 19.23
CA ASN A 93 -13.39 22.87 18.10
C ASN A 93 -12.35 21.75 18.38
N ALA A 94 -12.47 20.64 17.68
CA ALA A 94 -11.50 19.55 17.78
C ALA A 94 -10.17 20.08 17.23
N GLY A 95 -9.32 20.56 18.14
CA GLY A 95 -8.00 21.05 17.79
C GLY A 95 -7.18 19.92 17.16
N ASN A 96 -6.45 20.24 16.10
CA ASN A 96 -5.46 19.42 15.44
C ASN A 96 -4.34 19.01 16.41
N GLY A 97 -4.65 18.09 17.31
CA GLY A 97 -3.62 17.39 18.06
C GLY A 97 -3.01 16.30 17.17
N PRO A 98 -1.75 15.93 17.37
CA PRO A 98 -1.17 14.81 16.66
C PRO A 98 -2.07 13.58 16.88
N TYR A 99 -2.36 12.84 15.79
CA TYR A 99 -3.04 11.55 15.91
C TYR A 99 -2.20 10.66 16.82
N MET A 100 -2.72 10.35 17.97
CA MET A 100 -2.03 9.46 18.90
C MET A 100 -2.37 8.02 18.57
N LEU A 101 -1.37 7.16 18.68
CA LEU A 101 -1.64 5.73 18.64
C LEU A 101 -2.69 5.41 19.72
N PRO A 102 -3.73 4.62 19.41
CA PRO A 102 -4.75 4.29 20.41
C PRO A 102 -4.09 3.58 21.60
N PRO A 103 -4.61 3.74 22.83
CA PRO A 103 -4.02 3.14 24.04
C PRO A 103 -3.85 1.61 23.95
N ASP A 104 -4.60 0.98 23.06
CA ASP A 104 -4.59 -0.46 22.79
C ASP A 104 -3.87 -0.83 21.48
N TYR A 105 -3.08 0.07 20.91
CA TYR A 105 -2.41 -0.16 19.62
C TYR A 105 -1.54 -1.42 19.59
N THR A 106 -1.03 -1.84 20.75
CA THR A 106 -0.27 -3.08 20.90
C THR A 106 -1.15 -4.33 20.94
N LYS A 107 -2.47 -4.18 21.05
CA LYS A 107 -3.45 -5.28 21.14
C LYS A 107 -4.08 -5.64 19.81
N GLY A 108 -3.67 -4.99 18.70
CA GLY A 108 -4.09 -5.36 17.36
C GLY A 108 -3.67 -6.79 17.01
N THR A 109 -4.43 -7.45 16.15
CA THR A 109 -4.01 -8.74 15.61
C THR A 109 -2.73 -8.53 14.80
N MET A 110 -1.63 -9.17 15.22
CA MET A 110 -0.36 -9.08 14.51
C MET A 110 -0.53 -9.51 13.05
N GLY A 111 -0.08 -8.65 12.13
CA GLY A 111 -0.34 -8.81 10.70
C GLY A 111 -1.69 -8.27 10.24
N GLY A 112 -2.52 -7.72 11.13
CA GLY A 112 -3.82 -7.12 10.83
C GLY A 112 -3.78 -5.59 10.74
N PHE A 113 -4.96 -5.00 10.51
CA PHE A 113 -5.15 -3.55 10.47
C PHE A 113 -6.36 -3.14 11.31
N LYS A 114 -6.45 -1.84 11.62
CA LYS A 114 -7.61 -1.24 12.30
C LYS A 114 -7.90 0.12 11.70
N LEU A 115 -9.15 0.36 11.34
CA LEU A 115 -9.60 1.70 10.95
C LEU A 115 -9.69 2.60 12.18
N GLY A 116 -9.13 3.80 12.04
CA GLY A 116 -9.17 4.88 13.00
C GLY A 116 -10.29 5.89 12.70
N PRO A 117 -10.20 7.10 13.29
CA PRO A 117 -11.15 8.16 13.05
C PRO A 117 -11.06 8.73 11.63
N PRO A 118 -12.11 9.44 11.16
CA PRO A 118 -12.00 10.29 9.97
C PRO A 118 -10.85 11.30 10.12
N VAL A 119 -10.18 11.58 9.02
CA VAL A 119 -9.20 12.68 8.94
C VAL A 119 -9.98 13.98 8.74
N ASP A 120 -9.77 14.96 9.60
CA ASP A 120 -10.38 16.27 9.46
C ASP A 120 -9.64 17.09 8.40
N VAL A 121 -10.20 17.14 7.22
CA VAL A 121 -9.64 17.88 6.06
C VAL A 121 -9.98 19.37 6.06
N GLY A 122 -10.74 19.84 7.03
CA GLY A 122 -11.18 21.25 7.15
C GLY A 122 -10.31 22.09 8.07
N ALA A 123 -9.43 21.49 8.84
CA ALA A 123 -8.55 22.18 9.76
C ALA A 123 -7.29 22.66 9.04
N THR A 124 -7.14 23.96 8.92
CA THR A 124 -6.00 24.65 8.32
C THR A 124 -4.66 24.11 8.83
N GLY A 125 -3.93 23.48 7.93
CA GLY A 125 -2.48 23.32 7.97
C GLY A 125 -1.90 22.71 9.25
N GLY A 126 -1.68 21.42 9.24
CA GLY A 126 -0.83 20.79 10.22
C GLY A 126 -0.52 19.37 9.78
N ALA A 127 0.75 19.13 9.41
CA ALA A 127 1.25 17.78 9.40
C ALA A 127 1.00 17.20 10.79
N GLY A 128 -0.03 16.37 10.92
CA GLY A 128 -0.28 15.63 12.15
C GLY A 128 0.77 14.57 12.30
N ALA A 129 1.95 14.94 12.80
CA ALA A 129 2.92 13.95 13.20
C ALA A 129 2.26 13.10 14.30
N ALA A 130 1.98 11.84 14.01
CA ALA A 130 1.83 10.86 15.08
C ALA A 130 3.11 10.95 15.89
N GLY A 131 2.98 11.30 17.16
CA GLY A 131 4.09 11.73 17.99
C GLY A 131 5.27 10.79 17.82
N ALA A 132 6.43 11.36 17.48
CA ALA A 132 7.67 10.61 17.47
C ALA A 132 7.84 10.00 18.86
N SER A 133 7.57 8.70 18.94
CA SER A 133 7.91 7.97 20.14
C SER A 133 9.42 7.94 20.22
N THR A 134 9.98 8.49 21.29
CA THR A 134 11.42 8.42 21.57
C THR A 134 11.91 6.98 21.74
N SER A 135 11.01 6.00 21.75
CA SER A 135 11.28 4.55 21.88
C SER A 135 11.13 3.76 20.58
N GLY A 136 10.92 4.45 19.41
CA GLY A 136 10.63 3.77 18.13
C GLY A 136 9.16 3.39 17.99
N CYS A 137 8.75 3.03 16.79
CA CYS A 137 7.34 2.74 16.47
C CYS A 137 6.87 1.34 16.85
N GLY A 138 7.78 0.54 17.40
CA GLY A 138 7.46 -0.87 17.63
C GLY A 138 7.10 -1.54 16.31
N THR A 139 5.92 -2.13 16.27
CA THR A 139 5.39 -2.86 15.10
C THR A 139 4.15 -2.21 14.49
N THR A 140 3.81 -0.99 14.89
CA THR A 140 2.61 -0.29 14.41
C THR A 140 2.98 0.91 13.58
N ILE A 141 2.45 0.97 12.35
CA ILE A 141 2.56 2.12 11.46
C ILE A 141 1.14 2.63 11.18
N LEU A 142 0.97 3.95 11.19
CA LEU A 142 -0.28 4.56 10.75
C LEU A 142 -0.17 5.08 9.31
N GLY A 143 -1.32 5.14 8.65
CA GLY A 143 -1.49 5.73 7.33
C GLY A 143 -2.87 6.37 7.20
N VAL A 144 -3.18 6.79 5.99
CA VAL A 144 -4.49 7.32 5.58
C VAL A 144 -5.07 6.42 4.51
N VAL A 145 -6.34 6.09 4.63
CA VAL A 145 -7.13 5.46 3.56
C VAL A 145 -8.22 6.43 3.11
N ARG A 146 -8.43 6.55 1.80
CA ARG A 146 -9.46 7.42 1.20
C ARG A 146 -10.44 6.59 0.41
N ASP A 147 -11.71 6.75 0.72
CA ASP A 147 -12.85 6.08 0.11
C ASP A 147 -13.33 6.84 -1.13
N PHE A 148 -13.52 6.12 -2.22
CA PHE A 148 -14.04 6.63 -3.49
C PHE A 148 -15.26 5.86 -3.93
N LYS A 149 -16.13 6.55 -4.69
CA LYS A 149 -17.19 5.89 -5.43
C LYS A 149 -16.67 5.39 -6.76
N GLY A 150 -17.11 4.22 -7.20
CA GLY A 150 -16.83 3.71 -8.53
C GLY A 150 -17.46 4.56 -9.64
N LEU A 151 -16.91 4.50 -10.85
CA LEU A 151 -17.33 5.28 -12.03
C LEU A 151 -18.85 5.26 -12.25
N ASN A 152 -19.48 4.11 -12.02
CA ASN A 152 -20.91 3.91 -12.29
C ASN A 152 -21.84 4.43 -11.17
N GLU A 153 -21.28 4.92 -10.08
CA GLU A 153 -22.07 5.50 -8.98
C GLU A 153 -22.35 6.99 -9.20
N PRO A 154 -23.48 7.52 -8.72
CA PRO A 154 -23.73 8.96 -8.79
C PRO A 154 -22.63 9.77 -8.11
N GLY A 155 -21.90 10.60 -8.89
CA GLY A 155 -20.72 11.31 -8.44
C GLY A 155 -19.47 10.42 -8.32
N GLY A 156 -19.43 9.31 -9.06
CA GLY A 156 -18.32 8.37 -9.09
C GLY A 156 -17.05 8.95 -9.68
N HIS A 157 -15.92 8.46 -9.19
CA HIS A 157 -14.61 8.88 -9.66
C HIS A 157 -14.25 8.13 -10.95
N PRO A 158 -13.74 8.84 -12.00
CA PRO A 158 -13.56 8.26 -13.33
C PRO A 158 -12.46 7.20 -13.44
N ASP A 159 -11.62 7.04 -12.43
CA ASP A 159 -10.51 6.07 -12.42
C ASP A 159 -10.79 4.83 -11.55
N PHE A 160 -11.94 4.77 -10.83
CA PHE A 160 -12.32 3.64 -9.98
C PHE A 160 -13.46 2.84 -10.62
N GLU A 161 -13.36 1.52 -10.65
CA GLU A 161 -14.26 0.60 -11.39
C GLU A 161 -14.34 0.94 -12.89
N ALA A 162 -13.25 1.44 -13.48
CA ALA A 162 -13.23 1.99 -14.83
C ALA A 162 -12.45 1.15 -15.83
N TYR A 163 -11.40 0.50 -15.38
CA TYR A 163 -10.42 -0.15 -16.24
C TYR A 163 -10.12 -1.57 -15.77
N SER A 164 -9.30 -2.29 -16.54
CA SER A 164 -8.76 -3.60 -16.18
C SER A 164 -7.33 -3.73 -16.69
N GLY A 165 -6.57 -4.65 -16.13
CA GLY A 165 -5.20 -4.90 -16.55
C GLY A 165 -4.76 -6.33 -16.26
N ARG A 166 -3.56 -6.68 -16.72
CA ARG A 166 -2.96 -8.02 -16.54
C ARG A 166 -1.57 -7.96 -15.94
N ASP A 167 -0.85 -6.89 -16.22
CA ASP A 167 0.52 -6.64 -15.79
C ASP A 167 0.62 -5.22 -15.24
N ALA A 168 1.63 -4.93 -14.42
CA ALA A 168 1.87 -3.58 -13.97
C ALA A 168 2.13 -2.63 -15.16
N SER A 169 1.57 -1.44 -15.06
CA SER A 169 1.70 -0.35 -16.03
C SER A 169 2.61 0.72 -15.43
N GLU A 170 3.92 0.56 -15.57
CA GLU A 170 4.90 1.49 -15.02
C GLU A 170 4.82 2.86 -15.68
N GLY A 171 5.19 3.91 -14.95
CA GLY A 171 5.28 5.28 -15.48
C GLY A 171 4.00 6.11 -15.37
N ILE A 172 3.02 5.71 -14.57
CA ILE A 172 1.85 6.54 -14.23
C ILE A 172 2.29 7.76 -13.40
N VAL A 173 3.31 7.60 -12.57
CA VAL A 173 3.87 8.67 -11.74
C VAL A 173 5.28 9.04 -12.18
N LYS A 174 5.73 10.23 -11.79
CA LYS A 174 7.12 10.67 -11.98
C LYS A 174 8.05 10.02 -10.95
N ASP A 175 9.34 10.04 -11.28
CA ASP A 175 10.39 9.46 -10.43
C ASP A 175 10.65 10.21 -9.12
N VAL A 176 10.01 11.34 -8.89
CA VAL A 176 10.18 12.18 -7.70
C VAL A 176 8.82 12.67 -7.21
N LEU A 177 8.62 12.65 -5.89
CA LEU A 177 7.43 13.22 -5.24
C LEU A 177 7.32 14.74 -5.49
N GLY A 178 6.10 15.23 -5.41
CA GLY A 178 5.81 16.67 -5.39
C GLY A 178 6.26 17.33 -4.10
N ASP A 179 6.25 18.67 -4.07
CA ASP A 179 6.57 19.45 -2.88
C ASP A 179 5.59 19.17 -1.73
N ASP A 180 4.40 18.70 -2.04
CA ASP A 180 3.36 18.24 -1.10
C ASP A 180 3.57 16.80 -0.63
N GLN A 181 4.68 16.18 -1.00
CA GLN A 181 5.01 14.78 -0.71
C GLN A 181 3.99 13.77 -1.27
N LYS A 182 3.30 14.12 -2.34
CA LYS A 182 2.37 13.24 -3.05
C LYS A 182 2.95 12.82 -4.41
N PRO A 183 2.50 11.68 -4.97
CA PRO A 183 2.89 11.28 -6.32
C PRO A 183 2.50 12.33 -7.35
N VAL A 184 3.40 12.59 -8.27
CA VAL A 184 3.17 13.52 -9.39
C VAL A 184 2.80 12.71 -10.63
N TYR A 185 1.64 12.99 -11.18
CA TYR A 185 1.19 12.36 -12.41
C TYR A 185 2.15 12.66 -13.58
N SER A 186 2.52 11.64 -14.34
CA SER A 186 3.51 11.79 -15.40
C SER A 186 2.94 12.41 -16.67
N GLY A 187 1.64 12.21 -16.93
CA GLY A 187 0.92 12.71 -18.11
C GLY A 187 0.16 14.01 -17.89
N THR A 188 -0.57 14.43 -18.90
CA THR A 188 -1.56 15.54 -18.86
C THR A 188 -2.97 15.02 -19.12
N GLY A 189 -3.12 14.02 -19.98
CA GLY A 189 -4.36 13.31 -20.31
C GLY A 189 -4.30 11.87 -19.82
N ALA A 190 -5.13 11.02 -20.41
CA ALA A 190 -5.17 9.59 -20.09
C ALA A 190 -3.81 8.91 -20.30
N ILE A 191 -3.43 8.04 -19.38
CA ILE A 191 -2.30 7.13 -19.58
C ILE A 191 -2.85 5.82 -20.14
N VAL A 192 -2.29 5.43 -21.26
CA VAL A 192 -2.65 4.21 -22.00
C VAL A 192 -1.42 3.31 -22.08
N ASP A 193 -1.49 2.20 -21.38
CA ASP A 193 -0.46 1.17 -21.45
C ASP A 193 -0.63 0.35 -22.74
N PRO A 194 0.45 0.05 -23.48
CA PRO A 194 0.35 -0.70 -24.74
C PRO A 194 -0.23 -2.13 -24.58
N LYS A 195 -0.13 -2.73 -23.41
CA LYS A 195 -0.62 -4.10 -23.14
C LYS A 195 -1.98 -4.11 -22.43
N ASN A 196 -2.16 -3.19 -21.48
CA ASN A 196 -3.33 -3.16 -20.60
C ASN A 196 -4.40 -2.16 -21.03
N GLY A 197 -4.12 -1.29 -22.01
CA GLY A 197 -5.04 -0.24 -22.41
C GLY A 197 -5.02 0.95 -21.46
N GLN A 198 -6.12 1.69 -21.41
CA GLN A 198 -6.21 2.89 -20.57
C GLN A 198 -6.19 2.52 -19.09
N GLN A 199 -5.39 3.25 -18.31
CA GLN A 199 -5.20 3.04 -16.88
C GLN A 199 -5.69 4.22 -16.02
N THR A 200 -5.74 5.41 -16.58
CA THR A 200 -6.17 6.63 -15.89
C THR A 200 -6.87 7.57 -16.88
N THR A 201 -7.61 8.57 -16.39
CA THR A 201 -8.31 9.54 -17.23
C THR A 201 -7.51 10.82 -17.43
N THR A 202 -7.19 11.53 -16.35
CA THR A 202 -6.56 12.85 -16.42
C THR A 202 -5.67 13.09 -15.20
N LYS A 203 -4.77 14.08 -15.32
CA LYS A 203 -4.01 14.56 -14.18
C LYS A 203 -4.92 15.03 -13.03
N MET A 204 -6.00 15.77 -13.35
CA MET A 204 -6.91 16.28 -12.33
C MET A 204 -7.61 15.15 -11.54
N ALA A 205 -7.99 14.07 -12.21
CA ALA A 205 -8.56 12.90 -11.54
C ALA A 205 -7.50 12.21 -10.66
N PHE A 206 -6.31 11.96 -11.19
CA PHE A 206 -5.22 11.36 -10.42
C PHE A 206 -4.81 12.19 -9.20
N ASP A 207 -4.76 13.52 -9.32
CA ASP A 207 -4.40 14.39 -8.19
C ASP A 207 -5.35 14.24 -6.99
N GLN A 208 -6.57 13.73 -7.18
CA GLN A 208 -7.54 13.47 -6.12
C GLN A 208 -7.28 12.17 -5.34
N TRP A 209 -6.45 11.26 -5.88
CA TRP A 209 -6.25 9.95 -5.26
C TRP A 209 -5.64 10.03 -3.86
N TYR A 210 -4.72 10.96 -3.66
CA TYR A 210 -3.98 11.10 -2.39
C TYR A 210 -4.15 12.48 -1.75
N ARG A 211 -5.14 13.25 -2.19
CA ARG A 211 -5.47 14.56 -1.62
C ARG A 211 -6.93 14.60 -1.23
N ALA A 212 -7.20 15.14 -0.05
CA ALA A 212 -8.56 15.32 0.41
C ALA A 212 -9.31 16.26 -0.54
N THR A 213 -10.39 15.77 -1.12
CA THR A 213 -11.23 16.51 -2.07
C THR A 213 -12.68 16.37 -1.66
N ALA A 214 -13.31 17.51 -1.30
CA ALA A 214 -14.70 17.54 -0.87
C ALA A 214 -15.61 16.87 -1.90
N ASP A 215 -16.58 16.08 -1.43
CA ASP A 215 -17.57 15.35 -2.22
C ASP A 215 -17.00 14.24 -3.15
N ILE A 216 -15.67 14.12 -3.26
CA ILE A 216 -14.99 13.10 -4.07
C ILE A 216 -14.48 11.95 -3.21
N ASN A 217 -13.79 12.24 -2.11
CA ASN A 217 -13.28 11.20 -1.23
C ASN A 217 -13.52 11.49 0.25
N LYS A 218 -13.43 10.44 1.08
CA LYS A 218 -13.52 10.52 2.54
C LYS A 218 -12.31 9.84 3.15
N ALA A 219 -11.51 10.59 3.88
CA ALA A 219 -10.27 10.11 4.46
C ALA A 219 -10.44 9.60 5.90
N TYR A 220 -9.75 8.52 6.23
CA TYR A 220 -9.71 7.90 7.55
C TYR A 220 -8.27 7.51 7.90
N VAL A 221 -7.95 7.54 9.19
CA VAL A 221 -6.71 6.94 9.68
C VAL A 221 -6.80 5.42 9.59
N VAL A 222 -5.69 4.76 9.25
CA VAL A 222 -5.56 3.30 9.34
C VAL A 222 -4.29 2.95 10.12
N TYR A 223 -4.37 1.93 10.96
CA TYR A 223 -3.24 1.39 11.71
C TYR A 223 -2.87 0.01 11.15
N PHE A 224 -1.61 -0.17 10.81
CA PHE A 224 -1.03 -1.43 10.35
C PHE A 224 -0.23 -2.07 11.48
N TYR A 225 -0.53 -3.31 11.81
CA TYR A 225 0.15 -4.06 12.87
C TYR A 225 1.11 -5.08 12.24
N PHE A 226 2.37 -4.74 12.18
CA PHE A 226 3.40 -5.62 11.63
C PHE A 226 3.75 -6.74 12.61
N GLN A 227 3.91 -7.94 12.10
CA GLN A 227 4.40 -9.09 12.84
C GLN A 227 5.92 -9.20 12.69
N PRO A 228 6.69 -9.12 13.78
CA PRO A 228 8.12 -9.36 13.73
C PRO A 228 8.40 -10.86 13.62
N ASN A 229 9.27 -11.25 12.69
CA ASN A 229 9.72 -12.62 12.52
C ASN A 229 11.18 -12.62 12.06
N ALA A 230 12.10 -13.12 12.90
CA ALA A 230 13.53 -13.25 12.59
C ALA A 230 14.18 -11.99 11.99
N GLY A 231 13.83 -10.81 12.50
CA GLY A 231 14.38 -9.53 12.04
C GLY A 231 13.67 -8.92 10.84
N VAL A 232 12.62 -9.56 10.33
CA VAL A 232 11.73 -9.03 9.29
C VAL A 232 10.41 -8.62 9.94
N LEU A 233 9.90 -7.46 9.57
CA LEU A 233 8.56 -6.99 9.87
C LEU A 233 7.66 -7.36 8.69
N THR A 234 6.59 -8.10 8.96
CA THR A 234 5.61 -8.51 7.95
C THR A 234 4.23 -7.95 8.30
N PHE A 235 3.62 -7.26 7.36
CA PHE A 235 2.18 -7.03 7.31
C PHE A 235 1.61 -7.83 6.15
N GLN A 236 0.51 -8.56 6.36
CA GLN A 236 -0.12 -9.34 5.29
C GLN A 236 -1.63 -9.42 5.49
N SER A 237 -2.37 -9.06 4.45
CA SER A 237 -3.81 -9.31 4.33
C SER A 237 -4.14 -9.79 2.92
N SER A 238 -4.93 -10.85 2.80
CA SER A 238 -5.54 -11.30 1.54
C SER A 238 -6.99 -10.82 1.42
N ALA A 239 -7.41 -9.95 2.33
CA ALA A 239 -8.72 -9.30 2.37
C ALA A 239 -8.51 -7.91 3.01
N PHE A 240 -7.77 -7.05 2.33
CA PHE A 240 -7.48 -5.70 2.80
C PHE A 240 -8.61 -4.76 2.39
N PHE A 241 -9.69 -4.78 3.16
CA PHE A 241 -10.88 -3.95 2.95
C PHE A 241 -11.11 -3.03 4.17
N PRO A 242 -10.27 -2.04 4.41
CA PRO A 242 -10.34 -1.20 5.61
C PRO A 242 -11.60 -0.33 5.68
N LEU A 243 -12.27 -0.12 4.57
CA LEU A 243 -13.40 0.79 4.43
C LEU A 243 -14.75 0.08 4.20
N ASP A 244 -14.82 -1.23 4.45
CA ASP A 244 -16.10 -1.95 4.37
C ASP A 244 -17.18 -1.27 5.22
N GLU A 245 -18.32 -0.97 4.59
CA GLU A 245 -19.47 -0.30 5.20
C GLU A 245 -19.16 1.11 5.77
N LYS A 246 -18.03 1.72 5.39
CA LYS A 246 -17.63 3.08 5.78
C LYS A 246 -17.75 4.04 4.61
N GLY A 247 -17.56 5.32 4.91
CA GLY A 247 -17.48 6.36 3.92
C GLY A 247 -18.72 6.47 3.02
N TRP A 248 -18.58 6.04 1.77
CA TRP A 248 -19.67 5.93 0.79
C TRP A 248 -20.33 4.55 0.82
N GLY A 249 -19.77 3.61 1.57
CA GLY A 249 -20.18 2.22 1.66
C GLY A 249 -19.47 1.33 0.67
N ASN A 250 -19.91 0.08 0.56
CA ASN A 250 -19.31 -0.88 -0.34
C ASN A 250 -19.52 -0.50 -1.81
N THR A 251 -18.58 -0.89 -2.66
CA THR A 251 -18.56 -0.55 -4.09
C THR A 251 -19.80 -1.02 -4.84
N CYS A 252 -20.25 -0.22 -5.78
CA CYS A 252 -21.34 -0.55 -6.71
C CYS A 252 -20.76 -0.85 -8.09
N THR A 253 -21.13 -2.00 -8.66
CA THR A 253 -20.63 -2.42 -10.00
C THR A 253 -21.66 -2.20 -11.11
N GLU A 254 -22.91 -1.91 -10.79
CA GLU A 254 -23.95 -1.65 -11.78
C GLU A 254 -24.35 -0.17 -11.81
N ASP A 255 -24.79 0.28 -12.98
CA ASP A 255 -25.04 1.68 -13.31
C ASP A 255 -26.22 2.30 -12.53
N GLY A 256 -25.99 3.45 -11.96
CA GLY A 256 -27.00 4.44 -11.53
C GLY A 256 -28.02 3.92 -10.52
N ALA A 257 -29.29 3.87 -10.93
CA ALA A 257 -30.42 3.53 -10.06
C ALA A 257 -30.47 2.07 -9.61
N THR A 258 -29.65 1.21 -10.21
CA THR A 258 -29.59 -0.24 -9.96
C THR A 258 -28.32 -0.68 -9.27
N CYS A 259 -27.63 0.23 -8.58
CA CYS A 259 -26.40 -0.06 -7.84
C CYS A 259 -26.48 -1.41 -7.11
N LYS A 260 -25.72 -2.39 -7.58
CA LYS A 260 -25.53 -3.66 -6.90
C LYS A 260 -24.29 -3.57 -6.04
N LYS A 261 -24.49 -3.39 -4.76
CA LYS A 261 -23.38 -3.34 -3.80
C LYS A 261 -22.66 -4.67 -3.74
N GLN A 262 -21.36 -4.60 -3.80
CA GLN A 262 -20.45 -5.73 -3.59
C GLN A 262 -20.35 -6.09 -2.10
N SER A 263 -19.70 -7.23 -1.80
CA SER A 263 -19.44 -7.63 -0.42
C SER A 263 -18.44 -6.72 0.28
N HIS A 264 -17.63 -6.01 -0.48
CA HIS A 264 -16.54 -5.18 0.02
C HIS A 264 -16.49 -3.80 -0.67
N ASN A 265 -15.72 -2.91 -0.07
CA ASN A 265 -15.31 -1.67 -0.69
C ASN A 265 -14.00 -1.89 -1.47
N TYR A 266 -14.07 -1.79 -2.81
CA TYR A 266 -12.93 -1.93 -3.75
C TYR A 266 -12.48 -0.59 -4.32
N GLY A 267 -13.00 0.52 -3.81
CA GLY A 267 -12.69 1.86 -4.29
C GLY A 267 -11.96 2.67 -3.23
N PHE A 268 -10.66 2.44 -3.02
CA PHE A 268 -9.92 3.21 -2.03
C PHE A 268 -8.44 3.37 -2.35
N THR A 269 -7.84 4.40 -1.76
CA THR A 269 -6.38 4.56 -1.77
C THR A 269 -5.83 4.44 -0.36
N THR A 270 -4.56 4.05 -0.28
CA THR A 270 -3.80 3.97 0.97
C THR A 270 -2.52 4.77 0.85
N GLU A 271 -2.21 5.55 1.87
CA GLU A 271 -1.04 6.40 1.93
C GLU A 271 -0.34 6.23 3.28
N VAL A 272 0.98 6.03 3.25
CA VAL A 272 1.82 5.92 4.45
C VAL A 272 3.07 6.77 4.26
N HIS A 273 3.36 7.64 5.24
CA HIS A 273 4.61 8.39 5.33
C HIS A 273 5.31 8.02 6.63
N THR A 274 6.52 7.51 6.53
CA THR A 274 7.33 7.11 7.70
C THR A 274 8.81 7.41 7.44
N GLN A 275 9.64 7.19 8.45
CA GLN A 275 11.08 7.36 8.34
C GLN A 275 11.79 6.12 8.88
N PHE A 276 12.97 5.86 8.35
CA PHE A 276 13.81 4.75 8.80
C PHE A 276 15.29 5.15 8.83
N ASN A 277 16.05 4.45 9.69
CA ASN A 277 17.50 4.56 9.68
C ASN A 277 18.09 3.54 8.70
N TYR A 278 18.84 4.03 7.70
CA TYR A 278 19.55 3.16 6.76
C TYR A 278 20.89 2.72 7.36
N LYS A 279 21.06 1.42 7.60
CA LYS A 279 22.26 0.82 8.24
C LYS A 279 23.09 -0.02 7.29
N GLY A 280 22.56 -0.34 6.11
CA GLY A 280 23.09 -1.30 5.17
C GLY A 280 22.50 -2.70 5.35
N GLY A 281 22.21 -3.36 4.23
CA GLY A 281 21.57 -4.69 4.20
C GLY A 281 20.06 -4.69 4.27
N GLU A 282 19.42 -3.50 4.28
CA GLU A 282 17.95 -3.41 4.33
C GLU A 282 17.31 -3.75 2.98
N THR A 283 16.12 -4.35 3.11
CA THR A 283 15.25 -4.69 2.00
C THR A 283 13.83 -4.23 2.27
N PHE A 284 13.11 -3.93 1.21
CA PHE A 284 11.69 -3.69 1.25
C PHE A 284 11.04 -4.46 0.10
N SER A 285 9.97 -5.18 0.37
CA SER A 285 9.16 -5.84 -0.66
C SER A 285 7.69 -5.59 -0.44
N PHE A 286 6.99 -5.45 -1.56
CA PHE A 286 5.55 -5.42 -1.60
C PHE A 286 5.03 -6.56 -2.45
N THR A 287 3.87 -7.10 -2.07
CA THR A 287 3.08 -8.05 -2.85
C THR A 287 1.63 -7.65 -2.71
N GLY A 288 0.95 -7.40 -3.80
CA GLY A 288 -0.47 -6.99 -3.81
C GLY A 288 -0.99 -6.66 -5.20
N ASP A 289 -2.17 -6.09 -5.22
CA ASP A 289 -2.98 -5.55 -6.32
C ASP A 289 -3.61 -4.25 -5.81
N ASP A 290 -4.02 -3.28 -6.54
CA ASP A 290 -3.73 -2.87 -7.90
C ASP A 290 -2.45 -2.00 -7.97
N ASP A 291 -2.61 -0.66 -7.98
CA ASP A 291 -1.45 0.26 -8.06
C ASP A 291 -0.65 0.32 -6.77
N LEU A 292 0.68 0.30 -6.91
CA LEU A 292 1.58 0.64 -5.81
C LEU A 292 2.79 1.44 -6.27
N TRP A 293 3.08 2.50 -5.52
CA TRP A 293 4.33 3.24 -5.61
C TRP A 293 4.98 3.36 -4.24
N VAL A 294 6.28 3.11 -4.20
CA VAL A 294 7.11 3.36 -3.00
C VAL A 294 8.19 4.33 -3.36
N PHE A 295 8.31 5.39 -2.57
CA PHE A 295 9.38 6.36 -2.67
C PHE A 295 10.28 6.27 -1.44
N ILE A 296 11.58 6.39 -1.65
CA ILE A 296 12.59 6.49 -0.59
C ILE A 296 13.42 7.72 -0.86
N ASN A 297 13.59 8.57 0.14
CA ASN A 297 14.25 9.86 -0.02
C ASN A 297 13.62 10.66 -1.18
N HIS A 298 12.28 10.65 -1.26
CA HIS A 298 11.44 11.27 -2.29
C HIS A 298 11.64 10.75 -3.73
N LYS A 299 12.41 9.67 -3.92
CA LYS A 299 12.67 9.06 -5.23
C LYS A 299 11.98 7.71 -5.38
N LEU A 300 11.43 7.48 -6.57
CA LEU A 300 10.70 6.26 -6.90
C LEU A 300 11.59 5.02 -6.78
N ALA A 301 11.28 4.18 -5.82
CA ALA A 301 11.97 2.93 -5.53
C ALA A 301 11.24 1.72 -6.13
N ILE A 302 9.90 1.69 -5.99
CA ILE A 302 9.02 0.67 -6.56
C ILE A 302 7.95 1.35 -7.41
N ASP A 303 7.74 0.85 -8.62
CA ASP A 303 6.63 1.19 -9.50
C ASP A 303 5.91 -0.11 -9.88
N LEU A 304 4.69 -0.27 -9.41
CA LEU A 304 3.72 -1.30 -9.76
C LEU A 304 2.39 -0.59 -10.01
N GLY A 305 2.41 0.43 -10.90
CA GLY A 305 1.21 1.17 -11.25
C GLY A 305 0.30 0.38 -12.19
N GLY A 306 -0.97 0.79 -12.25
CA GLY A 306 -2.01 0.20 -13.09
C GLY A 306 -2.74 -0.98 -12.42
N LEU A 307 -3.81 -1.41 -13.06
CA LEU A 307 -4.59 -2.54 -12.59
C LEU A 307 -3.91 -3.84 -13.00
N HIS A 308 -3.64 -4.70 -12.02
CA HIS A 308 -2.98 -5.98 -12.24
C HIS A 308 -3.35 -7.01 -11.18
N PRO A 309 -3.32 -8.32 -11.50
CA PRO A 309 -3.39 -9.37 -10.49
C PRO A 309 -2.25 -9.24 -9.50
N GLN A 310 -2.42 -9.86 -8.33
CA GLN A 310 -1.39 -9.85 -7.29
C GLN A 310 0.00 -10.07 -7.88
N THR A 311 0.87 -9.09 -7.71
CA THR A 311 2.26 -9.13 -8.16
C THR A 311 3.21 -8.68 -7.05
N SER A 312 4.52 -8.90 -7.23
CA SER A 312 5.51 -8.62 -6.20
C SER A 312 6.71 -7.86 -6.77
N LYS A 313 7.21 -6.90 -6.00
CA LYS A 313 8.48 -6.23 -6.28
C LYS A 313 9.29 -6.08 -4.99
N LYS A 314 10.59 -6.37 -5.07
CA LYS A 314 11.52 -6.26 -3.95
C LYS A 314 12.70 -5.38 -4.35
N ILE A 315 13.11 -4.52 -3.44
CA ILE A 315 14.33 -3.71 -3.56
C ILE A 315 15.33 -4.10 -2.48
N PHE A 316 16.60 -3.95 -2.82
CA PHE A 316 17.74 -4.09 -1.92
C PHE A 316 18.38 -2.71 -1.83
N LEU A 317 18.28 -2.06 -0.67
CA LEU A 317 18.65 -0.65 -0.52
C LEU A 317 20.11 -0.40 -0.87
N ASP A 318 21.00 -1.35 -0.57
CA ASP A 318 22.43 -1.22 -0.91
C ASP A 318 22.65 -1.16 -2.43
N THR A 319 21.89 -1.94 -3.19
CA THR A 319 21.96 -1.95 -4.65
C THR A 319 21.41 -0.64 -5.24
N ASP A 320 20.31 -0.15 -4.66
CA ASP A 320 19.60 1.03 -5.16
C ASP A 320 20.06 2.34 -4.53
N ALA A 321 21.04 2.29 -3.60
CA ALA A 321 21.48 3.45 -2.81
C ALA A 321 21.89 4.66 -3.65
N ALA A 322 22.61 4.44 -4.75
CA ALA A 322 23.04 5.52 -5.64
C ALA A 322 21.86 6.18 -6.36
N LYS A 323 20.89 5.38 -6.86
CA LYS A 323 19.66 5.85 -7.50
C LYS A 323 18.83 6.67 -6.50
N LEU A 324 18.67 6.16 -5.29
CA LEU A 324 17.87 6.77 -4.24
C LEU A 324 18.57 7.95 -3.55
N GLY A 325 19.90 8.06 -3.70
CA GLY A 325 20.71 9.09 -3.08
C GLY A 325 20.86 8.90 -1.57
N ILE A 326 20.83 7.67 -1.10
CA ILE A 326 20.93 7.31 0.32
C ILE A 326 22.33 6.84 0.69
N LYS A 327 22.71 7.03 1.97
CA LYS A 327 24.00 6.63 2.54
C LYS A 327 23.79 6.01 3.92
N VAL A 328 24.55 4.96 4.21
CA VAL A 328 24.54 4.29 5.51
C VAL A 328 24.75 5.30 6.65
N GLY A 329 24.03 5.12 7.74
CA GLY A 329 24.10 5.96 8.94
C GLY A 329 23.18 7.18 8.92
N GLN A 330 22.36 7.36 7.90
CA GLN A 330 21.41 8.48 7.79
C GLN A 330 19.95 7.99 7.91
N THR A 331 19.07 8.93 8.24
CA THR A 331 17.60 8.71 8.28
C THR A 331 17.01 9.22 6.98
N TYR A 332 16.05 8.46 6.42
CA TYR A 332 15.35 8.80 5.18
C TYR A 332 13.87 8.58 5.30
N ASP A 333 13.11 9.34 4.52
CA ASP A 333 11.68 9.15 4.35
C ASP A 333 11.41 7.89 3.51
N LEU A 334 10.35 7.17 3.87
CA LEU A 334 9.71 6.14 3.09
C LEU A 334 8.24 6.50 2.96
N ASP A 335 7.80 6.66 1.73
CA ASP A 335 6.44 7.03 1.37
C ASP A 335 5.85 5.92 0.51
N LEU A 336 4.69 5.39 0.90
CA LEU A 336 3.98 4.33 0.20
C LEU A 336 2.61 4.83 -0.22
N PHE A 337 2.27 4.60 -1.47
CA PHE A 337 0.99 4.94 -2.09
C PHE A 337 0.43 3.73 -2.81
N HIS A 338 -0.77 3.32 -2.43
CA HIS A 338 -1.48 2.20 -3.01
C HIS A 338 -2.88 2.63 -3.41
N ALA A 339 -3.42 2.04 -4.46
CA ALA A 339 -4.81 2.22 -4.85
C ALA A 339 -5.43 0.89 -5.19
N GLU A 340 -6.55 0.59 -4.54
CA GLU A 340 -7.47 -0.49 -4.90
C GLU A 340 -8.58 0.13 -5.75
N ARG A 341 -8.69 -0.28 -7.01
CA ARG A 341 -9.54 0.42 -7.99
C ARG A 341 -10.53 -0.46 -8.74
N HIS A 342 -10.46 -1.76 -8.55
CA HIS A 342 -11.32 -2.67 -9.30
C HIS A 342 -11.79 -3.87 -8.46
N THR A 343 -13.05 -4.23 -8.63
CA THR A 343 -13.69 -5.37 -7.96
C THR A 343 -13.03 -6.68 -8.38
N ASP A 344 -12.52 -7.43 -7.41
CA ASP A 344 -12.28 -8.87 -7.38
C ASP A 344 -11.54 -9.28 -6.10
N ALA A 345 -10.33 -8.78 -5.84
CA ALA A 345 -9.53 -9.11 -4.68
C ALA A 345 -8.85 -7.83 -4.15
N SER A 346 -8.41 -7.85 -2.90
CA SER A 346 -7.53 -6.83 -2.34
C SER A 346 -6.48 -7.49 -1.48
N ASN A 347 -5.28 -7.60 -2.02
CA ASN A 347 -4.13 -8.21 -1.37
C ASN A 347 -3.09 -7.13 -1.04
N PHE A 348 -2.66 -7.09 0.20
CA PHE A 348 -1.66 -6.13 0.64
C PHE A 348 -0.67 -6.82 1.57
N ARG A 349 0.59 -6.93 1.13
CA ARG A 349 1.67 -7.48 1.93
C ARG A 349 2.94 -6.64 1.82
N VAL A 350 3.51 -6.34 2.97
CA VAL A 350 4.82 -5.70 3.11
C VAL A 350 5.72 -6.62 3.93
N ASP A 351 6.93 -6.90 3.43
CA ASP A 351 8.00 -7.52 4.19
C ASP A 351 9.23 -6.60 4.16
N THR A 352 9.77 -6.26 5.33
CA THR A 352 10.91 -5.36 5.44
C THR A 352 11.72 -5.61 6.71
N ASN A 353 13.01 -5.31 6.67
CA ASN A 353 13.85 -5.24 7.86
C ASN A 353 14.29 -3.80 8.19
N LEU A 354 13.55 -2.81 7.68
CA LEU A 354 13.75 -1.40 8.01
C LEU A 354 13.49 -1.13 9.50
N ALA A 355 14.35 -0.32 10.10
CA ALA A 355 14.15 0.18 11.45
C ALA A 355 13.43 1.54 11.38
N PHE A 356 12.12 1.53 11.48
CA PHE A 356 11.30 2.75 11.45
C PHE A 356 11.60 3.64 12.66
N THR A 357 11.69 4.95 12.43
CA THR A 357 12.01 5.97 13.44
C THR A 357 10.83 6.85 13.80
N ASN A 358 9.80 6.89 12.97
CA ASN A 358 8.49 7.45 13.32
C ASN A 358 7.36 6.48 12.94
N CYS A 359 6.21 6.62 13.60
CA CYS A 359 5.10 5.68 13.47
C CYS A 359 4.13 6.04 12.34
N GLY A 360 4.50 6.94 11.50
CA GLY A 360 3.72 7.50 10.40
C GLY A 360 3.34 8.95 10.63
N THR A 361 3.24 9.69 9.55
CA THR A 361 2.83 11.10 9.53
C THR A 361 1.63 11.24 8.60
N ILE A 362 0.64 12.01 9.01
CA ILE A 362 -0.49 12.37 8.14
C ILE A 362 -0.17 13.72 7.49
N ILE A 363 -0.14 13.72 6.17
CA ILE A 363 0.11 14.90 5.36
C ILE A 363 -1.17 15.23 4.59
N GLU A 364 -1.93 16.18 5.11
CA GLU A 364 -3.12 16.71 4.45
C GLU A 364 -2.91 18.20 4.19
N GLU A 365 -2.95 18.60 2.94
CA GLU A 365 -3.01 19.99 2.58
C GLU A 365 -4.45 20.50 2.62
N PRO A 366 -4.67 21.80 2.91
CA PRO A 366 -5.98 22.38 2.79
C PRO A 366 -6.47 22.23 1.34
N PRO A 367 -7.77 22.00 1.11
CA PRO A 367 -8.31 21.82 -0.24
C PRO A 367 -7.93 23.00 -1.13
N VAL A 368 -7.39 22.71 -2.29
CA VAL A 368 -7.08 23.71 -3.32
C VAL A 368 -8.40 24.39 -3.69
N LYS A 369 -8.47 25.71 -3.47
CA LYS A 369 -9.65 26.52 -3.75
C LYS A 369 -9.84 26.74 -5.25
#